data_0651e59637bac1ef7e2fddad056f1a9e
#
_entry.id   0651e59637bac1ef7e2fddad056f1a9e
#
_cell.length_a   1.000
_cell.length_b   1.000
_cell.length_c   1.000
_cell.angle_alpha   90.00
_cell.angle_beta   90.00
_cell.angle_gamma   90.00
#
_symmetry.space_group_name_H-M   'P 1'
#
loop_
_entity.id
_entity.type
_entity.pdbx_description
1 polymer ?
#
loop_
_entity_poly.entity_id
_entity_poly.type
_entity_poly.pdbx_seq_one_letter_code
_entity_poly.pdbx_strand_id
1 'polypeptide(L)'
;MDKVIGLDRFVELVEDGMTVMVGGFLACGGPNMLMDALVAKGTKDLTLIANDMARPTAGLGQLVAKRQVRKVVASHIGMNPEVAAQMNEGTLEVELVPQGTLAERIRSGGAGLGGVLTRTGLGTLVADGKQTVTVDGVEYLLETPLKADLALICGHTVDRSGNVWYKGTARNFNDVMALAATTVIVEADHVVEVGAIEPESVVTPNVLVDYVVEGRN
;
A
#
# COMPACT_ATOMS: atom_id res chain seq x y z
N MET A 1 25.05 -0.29 -2.96
CA MET A 1 24.87 0.13 -1.55
C MET A 1 23.99 -0.92 -0.89
N ASP A 2 24.35 -1.40 0.29
CA ASP A 2 23.52 -2.32 1.07
C ASP A 2 22.35 -1.56 1.72
N LYS A 3 21.12 -2.00 1.52
CA LYS A 3 19.89 -1.38 2.04
C LYS A 3 19.23 -2.21 3.14
N VAL A 4 19.84 -3.31 3.53
CA VAL A 4 19.30 -4.18 4.58
C VAL A 4 19.40 -3.50 5.94
N ILE A 5 18.28 -3.41 6.64
CA ILE A 5 18.18 -2.84 7.99
C ILE A 5 17.47 -3.82 8.93
N GLY A 6 17.72 -3.66 10.22
CA GLY A 6 16.98 -4.38 11.27
C GLY A 6 15.57 -3.82 11.50
N LEU A 7 14.74 -4.64 12.12
CA LEU A 7 13.36 -4.28 12.47
C LEU A 7 13.29 -3.06 13.40
N ASP A 8 14.24 -2.90 14.33
CA ASP A 8 14.32 -1.75 15.22
C ASP A 8 14.47 -0.44 14.44
N ARG A 9 15.35 -0.44 13.40
CA ARG A 9 15.53 0.72 12.54
C ARG A 9 14.28 1.02 11.72
N PHE A 10 13.58 0.00 11.24
CA PHE A 10 12.29 0.18 10.56
C PHE A 10 11.28 0.89 11.47
N VAL A 11 11.15 0.44 12.72
CA VAL A 11 10.19 1.02 13.68
C VAL A 11 10.47 2.51 13.93
N GLU A 12 11.73 2.95 13.94
CA GLU A 12 12.10 4.36 14.11
C GLU A 12 11.65 5.24 12.95
N LEU A 13 11.53 4.69 11.72
CA LEU A 13 11.16 5.43 10.51
C LEU A 13 9.66 5.73 10.40
N VAL A 14 8.82 5.13 11.22
CA VAL A 14 7.36 5.31 11.15
C VAL A 14 6.89 6.22 12.29
N GLU A 15 6.24 7.31 11.94
CA GLU A 15 5.74 8.32 12.87
C GLU A 15 4.21 8.36 12.90
N ASP A 16 3.63 8.92 13.97
CA ASP A 16 2.20 9.15 14.08
C ASP A 16 1.69 10.07 12.95
N GLY A 17 0.50 9.82 12.47
CA GLY A 17 -0.14 10.63 11.43
C GLY A 17 0.31 10.35 10.00
N MET A 18 1.33 9.53 9.78
CA MET A 18 1.81 9.19 8.43
C MET A 18 0.73 8.56 7.55
N THR A 19 0.82 8.85 6.25
CA THR A 19 0.11 8.11 5.21
C THR A 19 0.97 6.94 4.76
N VAL A 20 0.44 5.72 4.88
CA VAL A 20 1.16 4.47 4.61
C VAL A 20 0.42 3.66 3.55
N MET A 21 1.06 3.38 2.44
CA MET A 21 0.64 2.37 1.47
C MET A 21 1.10 1.00 1.93
N VAL A 22 0.20 0.02 1.95
CA VAL A 22 0.50 -1.35 2.37
C VAL A 22 0.14 -2.30 1.24
N GLY A 23 1.16 -2.99 0.71
CA GLY A 23 0.99 -4.01 -0.32
C GLY A 23 0.25 -5.24 0.23
N GLY A 24 -0.24 -6.07 -0.69
CA GLY A 24 -0.97 -7.28 -0.35
C GLY A 24 -2.39 -7.32 -0.90
N PHE A 25 -2.93 -8.52 -0.93
CA PHE A 25 -4.33 -8.81 -1.21
C PHE A 25 -4.80 -9.86 -0.19
N LEU A 26 -5.64 -9.48 0.75
CA LEU A 26 -5.95 -10.25 1.96
C LEU A 26 -4.66 -10.60 2.73
N ALA A 27 -4.26 -11.86 2.75
CA ALA A 27 -3.03 -12.30 3.39
C ALA A 27 -1.89 -12.59 2.38
N CYS A 28 -2.14 -12.45 1.07
CA CYS A 28 -1.16 -12.79 0.03
C CYS A 28 -0.25 -11.59 -0.27
N GLY A 29 1.05 -11.75 -0.07
CA GLY A 29 2.06 -10.75 -0.40
C GLY A 29 1.98 -9.49 0.45
N GLY A 30 1.46 -9.57 1.68
CA GLY A 30 1.48 -8.47 2.63
C GLY A 30 2.72 -8.50 3.53
N PRO A 31 3.28 -7.34 3.92
CA PRO A 31 4.44 -7.23 4.81
C PRO A 31 4.04 -7.44 6.28
N ASN A 32 3.70 -8.68 6.63
CA ASN A 32 3.04 -9.01 7.90
C ASN A 32 3.93 -8.78 9.11
N MET A 33 5.23 -9.02 9.01
CA MET A 33 6.17 -8.78 10.11
C MET A 33 6.32 -7.28 10.40
N LEU A 34 6.35 -6.45 9.35
CA LEU A 34 6.36 -5.00 9.52
C LEU A 34 5.05 -4.51 10.16
N MET A 35 3.90 -5.11 9.79
CA MET A 35 2.63 -4.79 10.45
C MET A 35 2.62 -5.15 11.93
N ASP A 36 3.12 -6.34 12.30
CA ASP A 36 3.25 -6.76 13.71
C ASP A 36 4.13 -5.78 14.51
N ALA A 37 5.22 -5.31 13.93
CA ALA A 37 6.11 -4.33 14.54
C ALA A 37 5.42 -2.96 14.75
N LEU A 38 4.62 -2.48 13.80
CA LEU A 38 3.84 -1.24 13.96
C LEU A 38 2.75 -1.38 15.02
N VAL A 39 2.09 -2.53 15.09
CA VAL A 39 1.13 -2.83 16.15
C VAL A 39 1.82 -2.76 17.52
N ALA A 40 3.00 -3.38 17.66
CA ALA A 40 3.76 -3.39 18.90
C ALA A 40 4.28 -2.00 19.30
N LYS A 41 4.70 -1.19 18.34
CA LYS A 41 5.10 0.22 18.56
C LYS A 41 3.95 1.06 19.09
N GLY A 42 2.72 0.79 18.65
CA GLY A 42 1.56 1.59 19.02
C GLY A 42 1.47 2.94 18.30
N THR A 43 2.04 3.04 17.07
CA THR A 43 1.92 4.21 16.19
C THR A 43 0.45 4.57 15.97
N LYS A 44 0.10 5.86 15.98
CA LYS A 44 -1.28 6.33 15.99
C LYS A 44 -1.61 7.20 14.78
N ASP A 45 -2.92 7.40 14.58
CA ASP A 45 -3.48 8.33 13.60
C ASP A 45 -3.02 8.08 12.15
N LEU A 46 -2.68 6.84 11.81
CA LEU A 46 -2.24 6.47 10.48
C LEU A 46 -3.36 6.64 9.44
N THR A 47 -3.00 7.06 8.24
CA THR A 47 -3.83 6.91 7.03
C THR A 47 -3.33 5.69 6.28
N LEU A 48 -4.15 4.67 6.12
CA LEU A 48 -3.79 3.46 5.35
C LEU A 48 -4.36 3.51 3.95
N ILE A 49 -3.54 3.25 2.94
CA ILE A 49 -3.95 3.04 1.55
C ILE A 49 -3.59 1.60 1.19
N ALA A 50 -4.58 0.77 0.94
CA ALA A 50 -4.37 -0.65 0.62
C ALA A 50 -5.50 -1.21 -0.24
N ASN A 51 -5.28 -2.37 -0.86
CA ASN A 51 -6.33 -3.04 -1.64
C ASN A 51 -7.56 -3.35 -0.77
N ASP A 52 -7.31 -3.88 0.42
CA ASP A 52 -8.32 -4.25 1.42
C ASP A 52 -7.77 -4.06 2.84
N MET A 53 -8.61 -4.29 3.84
CA MET A 53 -8.23 -4.14 5.24
C MET A 53 -8.02 -5.48 5.95
N ALA A 54 -7.63 -6.53 5.23
CA ALA A 54 -7.33 -7.86 5.76
C ALA A 54 -8.37 -8.34 6.81
N ARG A 55 -7.93 -9.12 7.79
CA ARG A 55 -8.75 -9.56 8.94
C ARG A 55 -8.26 -8.88 10.22
N PRO A 56 -9.11 -8.71 11.25
CA PRO A 56 -8.73 -8.04 12.51
C PRO A 56 -7.54 -8.67 13.23
N THR A 57 -7.25 -9.93 12.95
CA THR A 57 -6.23 -10.73 13.64
C THR A 57 -4.94 -10.90 12.84
N ALA A 58 -4.80 -10.29 11.66
CA ALA A 58 -3.65 -10.52 10.79
C ALA A 58 -3.28 -9.27 9.97
N GLY A 59 -1.99 -9.10 9.73
CA GLY A 59 -1.45 -8.05 8.88
C GLY A 59 -1.94 -6.66 9.27
N LEU A 60 -2.22 -5.82 8.27
CA LEU A 60 -2.68 -4.44 8.47
C LEU A 60 -4.02 -4.32 9.21
N GLY A 61 -4.85 -5.37 9.19
CA GLY A 61 -6.13 -5.37 9.90
C GLY A 61 -6.01 -5.26 11.41
N GLN A 62 -4.88 -5.67 11.98
CA GLN A 62 -4.58 -5.51 13.41
C GLN A 62 -4.45 -4.03 13.79
N LEU A 63 -3.89 -3.18 12.91
CA LEU A 63 -3.77 -1.73 13.17
C LEU A 63 -5.15 -1.09 13.34
N VAL A 64 -6.13 -1.49 12.52
CA VAL A 64 -7.52 -1.03 12.67
C VAL A 64 -8.12 -1.55 13.98
N ALA A 65 -7.97 -2.84 14.28
CA ALA A 65 -8.49 -3.45 15.51
C ALA A 65 -7.90 -2.80 16.77
N LYS A 66 -6.66 -2.30 16.72
CA LYS A 66 -5.98 -1.57 17.81
C LYS A 66 -6.25 -0.06 17.81
N ARG A 67 -7.13 0.43 16.93
CA ARG A 67 -7.46 1.87 16.80
C ARG A 67 -6.24 2.77 16.54
N GLN A 68 -5.30 2.28 15.76
CA GLN A 68 -4.08 3.00 15.35
C GLN A 68 -4.29 3.78 14.04
N VAL A 69 -5.46 3.66 13.43
CA VAL A 69 -5.79 4.19 12.10
C VAL A 69 -6.89 5.22 12.22
N ARG A 70 -6.69 6.40 11.64
CA ARG A 70 -7.70 7.47 11.54
C ARG A 70 -8.45 7.46 10.23
N LYS A 71 -7.80 7.00 9.14
CA LYS A 71 -8.38 6.96 7.78
C LYS A 71 -7.93 5.73 7.02
N VAL A 72 -8.85 5.18 6.26
CA VAL A 72 -8.63 4.07 5.33
C VAL A 72 -9.05 4.48 3.92
N VAL A 73 -8.20 4.23 2.93
CA VAL A 73 -8.51 4.30 1.50
C VAL A 73 -8.34 2.89 0.94
N ALA A 74 -9.43 2.23 0.55
CA ALA A 74 -9.40 0.83 0.14
C ALA A 74 -10.46 0.50 -0.91
N SER A 75 -10.27 -0.60 -1.62
CA SER A 75 -11.29 -1.10 -2.55
C SER A 75 -12.30 -2.03 -1.88
N HIS A 76 -11.95 -2.63 -0.75
CA HIS A 76 -12.78 -3.59 -0.04
C HIS A 76 -12.53 -3.57 1.48
N ILE A 77 -13.59 -3.58 2.27
CA ILE A 77 -13.53 -3.60 3.75
C ILE A 77 -14.31 -4.75 4.37
N GLY A 78 -15.07 -5.52 3.59
CA GLY A 78 -16.04 -6.51 4.08
C GLY A 78 -15.45 -7.69 4.87
N MET A 79 -14.15 -7.93 4.78
CA MET A 79 -13.46 -8.99 5.53
C MET A 79 -13.01 -8.56 6.94
N ASN A 80 -13.11 -7.26 7.24
CA ASN A 80 -12.72 -6.71 8.54
C ASN A 80 -13.90 -5.98 9.19
N PRO A 81 -14.66 -6.64 10.06
CA PRO A 81 -15.82 -6.06 10.73
C PRO A 81 -15.48 -4.85 11.62
N GLU A 82 -14.24 -4.76 12.12
CA GLU A 82 -13.78 -3.62 12.90
C GLU A 82 -13.79 -2.31 12.09
N VAL A 83 -13.51 -2.38 10.78
CA VAL A 83 -13.58 -1.20 9.91
C VAL A 83 -15.02 -0.67 9.85
N ALA A 84 -15.99 -1.57 9.62
CA ALA A 84 -17.41 -1.17 9.56
C ALA A 84 -17.91 -0.64 10.91
N ALA A 85 -17.51 -1.27 12.02
CA ALA A 85 -17.88 -0.83 13.37
C ALA A 85 -17.35 0.59 13.65
N GLN A 86 -16.05 0.82 13.46
CA GLN A 86 -15.41 2.12 13.71
C GLN A 86 -15.89 3.21 12.75
N MET A 87 -16.21 2.87 11.48
CA MET A 87 -16.83 3.79 10.54
C MET A 87 -18.21 4.24 11.03
N ASN A 88 -19.05 3.32 11.51
CA ASN A 88 -20.38 3.63 12.05
C ASN A 88 -20.31 4.41 13.36
N GLU A 89 -19.28 4.19 14.18
CA GLU A 89 -18.99 4.97 15.39
C GLU A 89 -18.49 6.40 15.08
N GLY A 90 -18.09 6.67 13.83
CA GLY A 90 -17.48 7.94 13.43
C GLY A 90 -16.03 8.11 13.91
N THR A 91 -15.37 7.03 14.33
CA THR A 91 -13.98 7.03 14.82
C THR A 91 -12.95 6.67 13.75
N LEU A 92 -13.40 6.19 12.58
CA LEU A 92 -12.58 5.85 11.43
C LEU A 92 -13.19 6.44 10.15
N GLU A 93 -12.43 7.28 9.45
CA GLU A 93 -12.80 7.73 8.11
C GLU A 93 -12.52 6.62 7.08
N VAL A 94 -13.48 6.32 6.21
CA VAL A 94 -13.35 5.29 5.18
C VAL A 94 -13.68 5.87 3.81
N GLU A 95 -12.71 5.82 2.91
CA GLU A 95 -12.86 6.15 1.48
C GLU A 95 -12.83 4.85 0.68
N LEU A 96 -13.99 4.44 0.13
CA LEU A 96 -14.06 3.30 -0.76
C LEU A 96 -13.82 3.73 -2.20
N VAL A 97 -12.81 3.12 -2.83
CA VAL A 97 -12.39 3.40 -4.19
C VAL A 97 -12.50 2.13 -5.03
N PRO A 98 -13.15 2.12 -6.19
CA PRO A 98 -13.16 0.95 -7.05
C PRO A 98 -11.73 0.45 -7.33
N GLN A 99 -11.49 -0.85 -7.28
CA GLN A 99 -10.13 -1.43 -7.23
C GLN A 99 -9.23 -0.97 -8.38
N GLY A 100 -9.73 -0.99 -9.62
CA GLY A 100 -8.96 -0.50 -10.78
C GLY A 100 -8.65 0.99 -10.66
N THR A 101 -9.61 1.80 -10.18
CA THR A 101 -9.41 3.23 -9.92
C THR A 101 -8.36 3.46 -8.84
N LEU A 102 -8.39 2.66 -7.76
CA LEU A 102 -7.38 2.73 -6.70
C LEU A 102 -5.97 2.48 -7.25
N ALA A 103 -5.80 1.43 -8.06
CA ALA A 103 -4.52 1.11 -8.69
C ALA A 103 -4.01 2.26 -9.59
N GLU A 104 -4.90 2.84 -10.40
CA GLU A 104 -4.51 3.91 -11.32
C GLU A 104 -4.28 5.26 -10.59
N ARG A 105 -5.01 5.56 -9.50
CA ARG A 105 -4.72 6.71 -8.63
C ARG A 105 -3.32 6.60 -7.99
N ILE A 106 -2.93 5.40 -7.53
CA ILE A 106 -1.57 5.13 -7.01
C ILE A 106 -0.55 5.28 -8.14
N ARG A 107 -0.78 4.64 -9.30
CA ARG A 107 0.12 4.72 -10.45
C ARG A 107 0.35 6.15 -10.92
N SER A 108 -0.73 6.95 -11.02
CA SER A 108 -0.63 8.35 -11.41
C SER A 108 0.14 9.18 -10.40
N GLY A 109 0.01 8.89 -9.11
CA GLY A 109 0.80 9.50 -8.04
C GLY A 109 2.28 9.28 -8.21
N GLY A 110 2.69 8.04 -8.50
CA GLY A 110 4.08 7.67 -8.76
C GLY A 110 4.63 8.23 -10.07
N ALA A 111 3.79 8.34 -11.10
CA ALA A 111 4.17 8.87 -12.41
C ALA A 111 4.20 10.42 -12.47
N GLY A 112 3.82 11.12 -11.39
CA GLY A 112 3.74 12.58 -11.38
C GLY A 112 2.60 13.15 -12.22
N LEU A 113 1.55 12.33 -12.51
CA LEU A 113 0.38 12.76 -13.26
C LEU A 113 -0.64 13.47 -12.34
N GLY A 114 -1.42 14.41 -12.90
CA GLY A 114 -2.44 15.15 -12.17
C GLY A 114 -3.70 14.35 -11.84
N GLY A 115 -3.82 13.13 -12.33
CA GLY A 115 -4.96 12.24 -12.12
C GLY A 115 -5.21 11.33 -13.30
N VAL A 116 -6.29 10.57 -13.23
CA VAL A 116 -6.72 9.66 -14.30
C VAL A 116 -8.21 9.88 -14.61
N LEU A 117 -8.59 9.66 -15.85
CA LEU A 117 -9.98 9.70 -16.29
C LEU A 117 -10.54 8.29 -16.33
N THR A 118 -11.68 8.06 -15.67
CA THR A 118 -12.36 6.76 -15.65
C THR A 118 -13.86 6.90 -15.80
N ARG A 119 -14.50 5.92 -16.41
CA ARG A 119 -15.97 5.83 -16.42
C ARG A 119 -16.52 5.07 -15.21
N THR A 120 -15.65 4.37 -14.48
CA THR A 120 -16.04 3.61 -13.30
C THR A 120 -16.56 4.55 -12.21
N GLY A 121 -17.78 4.32 -11.76
CA GLY A 121 -18.42 5.11 -10.72
C GLY A 121 -19.33 6.24 -11.22
N LEU A 122 -19.37 6.54 -12.53
CA LEU A 122 -20.34 7.51 -13.07
C LEU A 122 -21.78 7.11 -12.70
N GLY A 123 -22.57 8.09 -12.23
CA GLY A 123 -23.96 7.89 -11.81
C GLY A 123 -24.12 7.10 -10.51
N THR A 124 -23.07 6.95 -9.73
CA THR A 124 -23.10 6.31 -8.39
C THR A 124 -22.55 7.26 -7.32
N LEU A 125 -22.66 6.89 -6.05
CA LEU A 125 -22.08 7.63 -4.91
C LEU A 125 -20.56 7.88 -5.06
N VAL A 126 -19.85 7.07 -5.86
CA VAL A 126 -18.42 7.26 -6.16
C VAL A 126 -18.16 8.58 -6.90
N ALA A 127 -19.15 9.08 -7.65
CA ALA A 127 -19.04 10.33 -8.41
C ALA A 127 -19.27 11.59 -7.55
N ASP A 128 -19.81 11.44 -6.34
CA ASP A 128 -20.21 12.59 -5.52
C ASP A 128 -18.99 13.47 -5.19
N GLY A 129 -19.13 14.76 -5.49
CA GLY A 129 -18.10 15.76 -5.26
C GLY A 129 -16.88 15.70 -6.20
N LYS A 130 -16.87 14.79 -7.19
CA LYS A 130 -15.78 14.67 -8.15
C LYS A 130 -16.06 15.46 -9.42
N GLN A 131 -15.01 15.97 -10.04
CA GLN A 131 -15.08 16.64 -11.34
C GLN A 131 -15.32 15.62 -12.46
N THR A 132 -16.21 15.99 -13.40
CA THR A 132 -16.35 15.27 -14.67
C THR A 132 -15.61 16.00 -15.79
N VAL A 133 -15.08 15.23 -16.75
CA VAL A 133 -14.38 15.72 -17.93
C VAL A 133 -14.92 14.98 -19.15
N THR A 134 -15.28 15.74 -20.20
CA THR A 134 -15.71 15.16 -21.45
C THR A 134 -14.56 15.11 -22.46
N VAL A 135 -14.26 13.92 -22.98
CA VAL A 135 -13.27 13.70 -24.03
C VAL A 135 -13.97 13.00 -25.19
N ASP A 136 -13.89 13.59 -26.38
CA ASP A 136 -14.54 13.06 -27.59
C ASP A 136 -16.01 12.69 -27.40
N GLY A 137 -16.76 13.53 -26.67
CA GLY A 137 -18.18 13.32 -26.39
C GLY A 137 -18.48 12.24 -25.34
N VAL A 138 -17.47 11.66 -24.70
CA VAL A 138 -17.60 10.67 -23.63
C VAL A 138 -17.26 11.31 -22.29
N GLU A 139 -18.15 11.16 -21.31
CA GLU A 139 -17.95 11.67 -19.95
C GLU A 139 -17.14 10.71 -19.09
N TYR A 140 -16.24 11.27 -18.29
CA TYR A 140 -15.35 10.58 -17.35
C TYR A 140 -15.34 11.29 -15.99
N LEU A 141 -15.11 10.56 -14.91
CA LEU A 141 -14.68 11.11 -13.63
C LEU A 141 -13.18 11.41 -13.67
N LEU A 142 -12.78 12.56 -13.13
CA LEU A 142 -11.38 12.83 -12.80
C LEU A 142 -11.08 12.29 -11.40
N GLU A 143 -10.24 11.29 -11.34
CA GLU A 143 -9.73 10.70 -10.11
C GLU A 143 -8.34 11.24 -9.80
N THR A 144 -8.20 11.89 -8.63
CA THR A 144 -6.94 12.51 -8.21
C THR A 144 -5.91 11.48 -7.78
N PRO A 145 -4.58 11.79 -7.95
CA PRO A 145 -3.53 10.83 -7.60
C PRO A 145 -3.47 10.57 -6.10
N LEU A 146 -3.00 9.38 -5.73
CA LEU A 146 -2.67 9.02 -4.37
C LEU A 146 -1.15 8.95 -4.19
N LYS A 147 -0.65 9.54 -3.10
CA LYS A 147 0.74 9.49 -2.66
C LYS A 147 0.79 9.14 -1.18
N ALA A 148 1.93 8.62 -0.73
CA ALA A 148 2.16 8.32 0.68
C ALA A 148 3.53 8.78 1.16
N ASP A 149 3.66 8.92 2.47
CA ASP A 149 4.96 9.14 3.11
C ASP A 149 5.79 7.86 3.06
N LEU A 150 5.12 6.71 3.21
CA LEU A 150 5.73 5.40 3.31
C LEU A 150 4.97 4.35 2.49
N ALA A 151 5.69 3.51 1.75
CA ALA A 151 5.16 2.27 1.20
C ALA A 151 5.82 1.07 1.88
N LEU A 152 5.01 0.18 2.43
CA LEU A 152 5.42 -1.08 3.00
C LEU A 152 4.98 -2.18 2.04
N ILE A 153 5.95 -2.80 1.38
CA ILE A 153 5.72 -3.84 0.38
C ILE A 153 6.38 -5.15 0.79
N CYS A 154 5.95 -6.25 0.18
CA CYS A 154 6.53 -7.56 0.43
C CYS A 154 7.07 -8.14 -0.87
N GLY A 155 8.34 -8.54 -0.87
CA GLY A 155 9.03 -9.18 -1.98
C GLY A 155 9.38 -10.64 -1.66
N HIS A 156 9.28 -11.56 -2.65
CA HIS A 156 9.67 -12.94 -2.42
C HIS A 156 11.18 -13.10 -2.39
N THR A 157 11.88 -12.61 -3.40
CA THR A 157 13.34 -12.55 -3.43
C THR A 157 13.76 -11.11 -3.63
N VAL A 158 14.58 -10.61 -2.73
CA VAL A 158 15.07 -9.22 -2.74
C VAL A 158 16.58 -9.25 -2.61
N ASP A 159 17.28 -8.56 -3.50
CA ASP A 159 18.71 -8.44 -3.33
C ASP A 159 19.07 -7.32 -2.33
N ARG A 160 20.28 -7.35 -1.80
CA ARG A 160 20.76 -6.39 -0.79
C ARG A 160 20.73 -4.93 -1.26
N SER A 161 20.63 -4.70 -2.58
CA SER A 161 20.47 -3.35 -3.14
C SER A 161 19.04 -2.91 -3.28
N GLY A 162 18.05 -3.81 -3.10
CA GLY A 162 16.62 -3.53 -3.15
C GLY A 162 15.93 -3.85 -4.48
N ASN A 163 16.53 -4.67 -5.37
CA ASN A 163 15.81 -5.23 -6.49
C ASN A 163 14.85 -6.32 -6.01
N VAL A 164 13.59 -6.29 -6.48
CA VAL A 164 12.52 -7.17 -5.99
C VAL A 164 11.98 -8.06 -7.10
N TRP A 165 11.88 -9.35 -6.80
CA TRP A 165 11.10 -10.32 -7.54
C TRP A 165 9.93 -10.82 -6.69
N TYR A 166 8.75 -10.93 -7.31
CA TYR A 166 7.52 -11.39 -6.67
C TYR A 166 7.13 -12.79 -7.15
N LYS A 167 6.61 -13.62 -6.26
CA LYS A 167 6.15 -14.97 -6.61
C LYS A 167 4.65 -14.98 -6.86
N GLY A 168 4.26 -15.28 -8.09
CA GLY A 168 2.87 -15.45 -8.47
C GLY A 168 2.00 -14.21 -8.14
N THR A 169 0.85 -14.43 -7.50
CA THR A 169 -0.11 -13.39 -7.16
C THR A 169 0.31 -12.46 -6.02
N ALA A 170 1.43 -12.76 -5.34
CA ALA A 170 1.98 -11.87 -4.31
C ALA A 170 2.48 -10.54 -4.87
N ARG A 171 2.64 -10.40 -6.20
CA ARG A 171 2.95 -9.13 -6.84
C ARG A 171 1.86 -8.08 -6.57
N ASN A 172 0.59 -8.42 -6.78
CA ASN A 172 -0.62 -7.59 -6.59
C ASN A 172 -0.39 -6.07 -6.62
N PHE A 173 -0.55 -5.34 -5.51
CA PHE A 173 -0.35 -3.89 -5.39
C PHE A 173 1.08 -3.49 -5.02
N ASN A 174 1.97 -4.44 -4.72
CA ASN A 174 3.31 -4.16 -4.21
C ASN A 174 4.15 -3.30 -5.16
N ASP A 175 4.18 -3.64 -6.43
CA ASP A 175 4.99 -2.94 -7.45
C ASP A 175 4.48 -1.53 -7.74
N VAL A 176 3.16 -1.32 -7.77
CA VAL A 176 2.59 0.00 -8.05
C VAL A 176 2.74 0.94 -6.86
N MET A 177 2.65 0.44 -5.63
CA MET A 177 2.80 1.25 -4.42
C MET A 177 4.24 1.74 -4.24
N ALA A 178 5.24 0.96 -4.65
CA ALA A 178 6.64 1.36 -4.63
C ALA A 178 6.93 2.64 -5.46
N LEU A 179 6.07 2.98 -6.43
CA LEU A 179 6.22 4.18 -7.25
C LEU A 179 5.73 5.46 -6.55
N ALA A 180 4.82 5.35 -5.59
CA ALA A 180 3.97 6.45 -5.14
C ALA A 180 4.23 6.91 -3.70
N ALA A 181 5.32 6.46 -3.08
CA ALA A 181 5.70 6.85 -1.72
C ALA A 181 7.06 7.58 -1.70
N THR A 182 7.24 8.39 -0.67
CA THR A 182 8.52 9.09 -0.43
C THR A 182 9.59 8.13 0.06
N THR A 183 9.22 7.16 0.90
CA THR A 183 10.10 6.11 1.41
C THR A 183 9.47 4.75 1.13
N VAL A 184 10.26 3.81 0.63
CA VAL A 184 9.83 2.45 0.30
C VAL A 184 10.63 1.43 1.10
N ILE A 185 9.93 0.62 1.89
CA ILE A 185 10.52 -0.46 2.69
C ILE A 185 9.95 -1.79 2.24
N VAL A 186 10.83 -2.73 1.93
CA VAL A 186 10.47 -4.08 1.49
C VAL A 186 10.70 -5.08 2.61
N GLU A 187 9.66 -5.81 3.01
CA GLU A 187 9.80 -7.07 3.74
C GLU A 187 10.14 -8.17 2.74
N ALA A 188 11.29 -8.80 2.91
CA ALA A 188 11.79 -9.82 1.97
C ALA A 188 11.63 -11.23 2.55
N ASP A 189 10.93 -12.14 1.85
CA ASP A 189 10.94 -13.56 2.24
C ASP A 189 12.37 -14.13 2.20
N HIS A 190 13.15 -13.74 1.17
CA HIS A 190 14.53 -14.16 0.99
C HIS A 190 15.40 -13.00 0.55
N VAL A 191 16.42 -12.67 1.34
CA VAL A 191 17.45 -11.69 0.97
C VAL A 191 18.60 -12.43 0.26
N VAL A 192 19.01 -11.93 -0.90
CA VAL A 192 20.09 -12.51 -1.72
C VAL A 192 21.16 -11.48 -2.06
N GLU A 193 22.31 -11.94 -2.51
CA GLU A 193 23.38 -11.04 -2.97
C GLU A 193 23.02 -10.31 -4.26
N VAL A 194 23.58 -9.13 -4.45
CA VAL A 194 23.39 -8.33 -5.66
C VAL A 194 23.85 -9.09 -6.89
N GLY A 195 22.98 -9.19 -7.89
CA GLY A 195 23.21 -9.97 -9.11
C GLY A 195 22.73 -11.43 -9.05
N ALA A 196 22.16 -11.88 -7.93
CA ALA A 196 21.54 -13.18 -7.84
C ALA A 196 20.15 -13.27 -8.47
N ILE A 197 19.48 -12.11 -8.65
CA ILE A 197 18.22 -12.02 -9.41
C ILE A 197 18.59 -11.76 -10.87
N GLU A 198 18.09 -12.61 -11.78
CA GLU A 198 18.24 -12.37 -13.21
C GLU A 198 17.67 -10.99 -13.58
N PRO A 199 18.40 -10.13 -14.34
CA PRO A 199 17.98 -8.77 -14.63
C PRO A 199 16.56 -8.65 -15.18
N GLU A 200 16.18 -9.56 -16.09
CA GLU A 200 14.84 -9.59 -16.70
C GLU A 200 13.73 -10.00 -15.71
N SER A 201 14.10 -10.55 -14.56
CA SER A 201 13.18 -10.95 -13.48
C SER A 201 12.95 -9.85 -12.45
N VAL A 202 13.70 -8.76 -12.50
CA VAL A 202 13.51 -7.63 -11.60
C VAL A 202 12.19 -6.91 -11.95
N VAL A 203 11.25 -6.92 -11.02
CA VAL A 203 9.94 -6.26 -11.20
C VAL A 203 9.94 -4.87 -10.59
N THR A 204 10.37 -4.73 -9.34
CA THR A 204 10.61 -3.43 -8.71
C THR A 204 12.11 -3.18 -8.65
N PRO A 205 12.62 -2.20 -9.42
CA PRO A 205 14.05 -1.91 -9.43
C PRO A 205 14.51 -1.22 -8.15
N ASN A 206 15.74 -1.44 -7.77
CA ASN A 206 16.34 -0.96 -6.53
C ASN A 206 16.29 0.57 -6.36
N VAL A 207 16.19 1.32 -7.44
CA VAL A 207 16.09 2.79 -7.40
C VAL A 207 14.82 3.27 -6.69
N LEU A 208 13.79 2.43 -6.62
CA LEU A 208 12.51 2.72 -5.96
C LEU A 208 12.48 2.27 -4.49
N VAL A 209 13.46 1.51 -4.03
CA VAL A 209 13.48 0.92 -2.69
C VAL A 209 14.52 1.62 -1.83
N ASP A 210 14.16 2.08 -0.65
CA ASP A 210 15.09 2.73 0.28
C ASP A 210 15.68 1.73 1.27
N TYR A 211 14.86 0.81 1.79
CA TYR A 211 15.28 -0.16 2.79
C TYR A 211 14.70 -1.56 2.54
N VAL A 212 15.44 -2.55 2.98
CA VAL A 212 15.06 -3.97 2.96
C VAL A 212 15.08 -4.50 4.38
N VAL A 213 14.02 -5.18 4.81
CA VAL A 213 13.95 -5.87 6.09
C VAL A 213 13.77 -7.36 5.80
N GLU A 214 14.65 -8.20 6.33
CA GLU A 214 14.55 -9.65 6.16
C GLU A 214 13.38 -10.19 6.97
N GLY A 215 12.45 -10.87 6.29
CA GLY A 215 11.26 -11.47 6.88
C GLY A 215 11.61 -12.71 7.74
N ARG A 216 10.65 -13.15 8.52
CA ARG A 216 10.78 -14.42 9.26
C ARG A 216 10.49 -15.57 8.29
N ASN A 217 11.47 -16.42 8.05
CA ASN A 217 11.30 -17.72 7.38
C ASN A 217 10.42 -18.66 8.20
#